data_2e91de144595e8e9915342098c664da2
#
_entry.id   2e91de144595e8e9915342098c664da2
#
_cell.length_a   1.000
_cell.length_b   1.000
_cell.length_c   1.000
_cell.angle_alpha   90.00
_cell.angle_beta   90.00
_cell.angle_gamma   90.00
#
_symmetry.space_group_name_H-M   'P 1'
#
loop_
_entity.id
_entity.type
_entity.pdbx_description
1 polymer ?
#
loop_
_entity_poly.entity_id
_entity_poly.type
_entity_poly.pdbx_seq_one_letter_code
_entity_poly.pdbx_strand_id
1 'polypeptide(L)'
;MPMIDIDWLKDHVEVPEGLTYEQLAKDLVKVGLEEEDIHSSQVTGPIVVGYVVDATPEPQKNGKTINWCHVDCGDEWNETDEDGNKVPRGIICGAPNMKAGEKVVVTLPGAALPLSLIHI
;
A
#
# COMPACT_ATOMS: atom_id res chain seq x y z
N MET A 1 9.03 24.11 -5.26
CA MET A 1 7.61 24.23 -4.96
C MET A 1 7.25 23.55 -3.67
N PRO A 2 6.66 24.26 -2.72
CA PRO A 2 6.29 23.61 -1.45
C PRO A 2 5.11 22.65 -1.66
N MET A 3 5.18 21.52 -0.98
CA MET A 3 4.09 20.54 -0.90
C MET A 3 3.32 20.78 0.39
N ILE A 4 1.98 20.71 0.32
CA ILE A 4 1.11 20.83 1.49
C ILE A 4 0.37 19.51 1.67
N ASP A 5 0.60 18.88 2.82
CA ASP A 5 -0.13 17.71 3.26
C ASP A 5 -1.38 18.16 4.03
N ILE A 6 -2.55 17.67 3.63
CA ILE A 6 -3.83 18.06 4.24
C ILE A 6 -3.91 17.63 5.71
N ASP A 7 -3.41 16.47 6.05
CA ASP A 7 -3.44 15.99 7.44
C ASP A 7 -2.54 16.84 8.33
N TRP A 8 -1.40 17.26 7.83
CA TRP A 8 -0.54 18.19 8.54
C TRP A 8 -1.17 19.58 8.65
N LEU A 9 -1.85 20.03 7.60
CA LEU A 9 -2.58 21.30 7.62
C LEU A 9 -3.65 21.32 8.72
N LYS A 10 -4.35 20.22 8.95
CA LYS A 10 -5.36 20.07 10.00
C LYS A 10 -4.80 20.27 11.41
N ASP A 11 -3.50 20.04 11.61
CA ASP A 11 -2.83 20.27 12.90
C ASP A 11 -2.69 21.76 13.23
N HIS A 12 -2.80 22.62 12.24
CA HIS A 12 -2.59 24.08 12.37
C HIS A 12 -3.87 24.89 12.21
N VAL A 13 -4.84 24.41 11.45
CA VAL A 13 -6.09 25.11 11.18
C VAL A 13 -7.25 24.13 11.16
N GLU A 14 -8.45 24.63 11.44
CA GLU A 14 -9.67 23.83 11.26
C GLU A 14 -9.99 23.71 9.79
N VAL A 15 -10.09 22.45 9.32
CA VAL A 15 -10.52 22.13 7.96
C VAL A 15 -11.90 21.49 8.05
N PRO A 16 -12.92 22.04 7.34
CA PRO A 16 -14.26 21.47 7.36
C PRO A 16 -14.29 20.00 6.94
N GLU A 17 -15.08 19.20 7.63
CA GLU A 17 -15.32 17.82 7.23
C GLU A 17 -15.96 17.75 5.83
N GLY A 18 -15.55 16.76 5.03
CA GLY A 18 -16.06 16.60 3.68
C GLY A 18 -15.46 17.54 2.64
N LEU A 19 -14.53 18.42 3.02
CA LEU A 19 -13.82 19.25 2.09
C LEU A 19 -12.84 18.40 1.27
N THR A 20 -12.99 18.41 -0.06
CA THR A 20 -12.09 17.71 -0.97
C THR A 20 -10.84 18.53 -1.26
N TYR A 21 -9.78 17.88 -1.73
CA TYR A 21 -8.54 18.55 -2.15
C TYR A 21 -8.82 19.55 -3.26
N GLU A 22 -9.65 19.16 -4.21
CA GLU A 22 -10.02 19.99 -5.37
C GLU A 22 -10.77 21.23 -4.93
N GLN A 23 -11.70 21.11 -3.98
CA GLN A 23 -12.47 22.24 -3.48
C GLN A 23 -11.57 23.19 -2.67
N LEU A 24 -10.67 22.64 -1.84
CA LEU A 24 -9.70 23.44 -1.10
C LEU A 24 -8.80 24.23 -2.05
N ALA A 25 -8.29 23.59 -3.11
CA ALA A 25 -7.46 24.25 -4.11
C ALA A 25 -8.21 25.40 -4.79
N LYS A 26 -9.47 25.19 -5.18
CA LYS A 26 -10.30 26.25 -5.76
C LYS A 26 -10.54 27.41 -4.80
N ASP A 27 -10.75 27.12 -3.54
CA ASP A 27 -10.99 28.15 -2.52
C ASP A 27 -9.72 28.96 -2.24
N LEU A 28 -8.54 28.33 -2.27
CA LEU A 28 -7.26 29.02 -2.11
C LEU A 28 -6.93 29.94 -3.29
N VAL A 29 -7.33 29.57 -4.51
CA VAL A 29 -7.17 30.44 -5.68
C VAL A 29 -7.91 31.76 -5.48
N LYS A 30 -9.06 31.76 -4.84
CA LYS A 30 -9.84 32.96 -4.55
C LYS A 30 -9.11 34.00 -3.66
N VAL A 31 -8.14 33.51 -2.88
CA VAL A 31 -7.31 34.38 -2.01
C VAL A 31 -5.89 34.55 -2.54
N GLY A 32 -5.64 34.19 -3.79
CA GLY A 32 -4.38 34.46 -4.49
C GLY A 32 -3.35 33.36 -4.47
N LEU A 33 -3.70 32.18 -3.99
CA LEU A 33 -2.81 31.01 -3.99
C LEU A 33 -3.18 30.06 -5.12
N GLU A 34 -2.24 29.76 -5.99
CA GLU A 34 -2.44 28.82 -7.10
C GLU A 34 -1.87 27.44 -6.78
N GLU A 35 -2.55 26.42 -7.31
CA GLU A 35 -2.04 25.06 -7.31
C GLU A 35 -1.26 24.78 -8.60
N GLU A 36 -0.21 23.99 -8.52
CA GLU A 36 0.45 23.44 -9.70
C GLU A 36 0.03 21.99 -9.96
N ASP A 37 -0.14 21.22 -8.91
CA ASP A 37 -0.55 19.82 -9.02
C ASP A 37 -1.22 19.33 -7.73
N ILE A 38 -2.09 18.34 -7.87
CA ILE A 38 -2.74 17.67 -6.75
C ILE A 38 -2.33 16.21 -6.76
N HIS A 39 -1.72 15.75 -5.66
CA HIS A 39 -1.31 14.37 -5.48
C HIS A 39 -2.25 13.67 -4.51
N SER A 40 -2.80 12.55 -4.92
CA SER A 40 -3.62 11.68 -4.09
C SER A 40 -3.01 10.28 -4.00
N SER A 41 -3.50 9.47 -3.06
CA SER A 41 -3.06 8.08 -2.97
C SER A 41 -3.42 7.33 -4.27
N GLN A 42 -2.42 6.68 -4.86
CA GLN A 42 -2.58 5.89 -6.07
C GLN A 42 -2.75 4.39 -5.77
N VAL A 43 -2.61 4.02 -4.51
CA VAL A 43 -2.81 2.63 -4.07
C VAL A 43 -4.21 2.51 -3.50
N THR A 44 -5.00 1.61 -4.07
CA THR A 44 -6.40 1.38 -3.67
C THR A 44 -6.65 -0.10 -3.41
N GLY A 45 -7.77 -0.39 -2.74
CA GLY A 45 -8.18 -1.75 -2.43
C GLY A 45 -7.68 -2.26 -1.08
N PRO A 46 -7.81 -3.56 -0.80
CA PRO A 46 -7.42 -4.11 0.50
C PRO A 46 -5.91 -4.13 0.66
N ILE A 47 -5.43 -3.40 1.65
CA ILE A 47 -4.02 -3.29 2.02
C ILE A 47 -3.93 -3.54 3.52
N VAL A 48 -3.11 -4.48 3.93
CA VAL A 48 -2.96 -4.86 5.33
C VAL A 48 -1.49 -4.96 5.72
N VAL A 49 -1.21 -4.93 7.01
CA VAL A 49 0.11 -5.26 7.54
C VAL A 49 0.14 -6.75 7.80
N GLY A 50 1.10 -7.44 7.18
CA GLY A 50 1.32 -8.87 7.37
C GLY A 50 2.61 -9.14 8.14
N TYR A 51 2.65 -10.28 8.81
CA TYR A 51 3.84 -10.79 9.48
C TYR A 51 4.46 -11.90 8.63
N VAL A 52 5.72 -11.76 8.28
CA VAL A 52 6.44 -12.78 7.50
C VAL A 52 6.85 -13.95 8.40
N VAL A 53 6.17 -15.07 8.25
CA VAL A 53 6.43 -16.27 9.02
C VAL A 53 7.73 -16.94 8.55
N ASP A 54 7.85 -17.10 7.23
CA ASP A 54 9.08 -17.60 6.59
C ASP A 54 9.27 -16.98 5.21
N ALA A 55 10.49 -17.06 4.72
CA ALA A 55 10.86 -16.61 3.38
C ALA A 55 11.96 -17.53 2.83
N THR A 56 11.65 -18.22 1.74
CA THR A 56 12.59 -19.14 1.09
C THR A 56 13.02 -18.54 -0.26
N PRO A 57 14.31 -18.24 -0.45
CA PRO A 57 14.79 -17.73 -1.73
C PRO A 57 14.79 -18.85 -2.78
N GLU A 58 14.34 -18.50 -3.98
CA GLU A 58 14.31 -19.41 -5.12
C GLU A 58 14.96 -18.73 -6.34
N PRO A 59 16.12 -19.22 -6.78
CA PRO A 59 16.78 -18.65 -7.95
C PRO A 59 15.99 -18.97 -9.23
N GLN A 60 15.89 -17.97 -10.11
CA GLN A 60 15.22 -18.09 -11.39
C GLN A 60 16.23 -18.24 -12.53
N LYS A 61 15.78 -18.79 -13.65
CA LYS A 61 16.61 -19.01 -14.85
C LYS A 61 17.21 -17.72 -15.42
N ASN A 62 16.59 -16.57 -15.16
CA ASN A 62 17.05 -15.26 -15.61
C ASN A 62 18.10 -14.60 -14.71
N GLY A 63 18.62 -15.32 -13.71
CA GLY A 63 19.61 -14.82 -12.76
C GLY A 63 19.02 -14.03 -11.61
N LYS A 64 17.71 -13.82 -11.56
CA LYS A 64 17.02 -13.16 -10.46
C LYS A 64 16.62 -14.18 -9.39
N THR A 65 16.49 -13.71 -8.17
CA THR A 65 16.00 -14.53 -7.06
C THR A 65 14.67 -13.99 -6.59
N ILE A 66 13.68 -14.86 -6.46
CA ILE A 66 12.40 -14.54 -5.83
C ILE A 66 12.31 -15.22 -4.48
N ASN A 67 11.45 -14.72 -3.61
CA ASN A 67 11.19 -15.31 -2.31
C ASN A 67 9.79 -15.94 -2.30
N TRP A 68 9.72 -17.18 -1.92
CA TRP A 68 8.48 -17.85 -1.57
C TRP A 68 8.23 -17.62 -0.08
N CYS A 69 7.16 -16.90 0.24
CA CYS A 69 6.91 -16.45 1.61
C CYS A 69 5.58 -16.97 2.12
N HIS A 70 5.51 -17.22 3.41
CA HIS A 70 4.25 -17.38 4.11
C HIS A 70 4.06 -16.14 4.99
N VAL A 71 2.96 -15.42 4.75
CA VAL A 71 2.66 -14.14 5.42
C VAL A 71 1.33 -14.24 6.15
N ASP A 72 1.37 -14.01 7.45
CA ASP A 72 0.17 -13.96 8.28
C ASP A 72 -0.47 -12.57 8.13
N CYS A 73 -1.62 -12.53 7.47
CA CYS A 73 -2.39 -11.32 7.21
C CYS A 73 -3.59 -11.16 8.17
N GLY A 74 -3.70 -12.00 9.19
CA GLY A 74 -4.85 -12.08 10.07
C GLY A 74 -5.93 -13.03 9.56
N ASP A 75 -6.76 -13.54 10.45
CA ASP A 75 -7.75 -14.59 10.13
C ASP A 75 -8.71 -14.21 9.02
N GLU A 76 -9.04 -12.93 8.89
CA GLU A 76 -9.93 -12.43 7.85
C GLU A 76 -9.35 -12.59 6.43
N TRP A 77 -8.03 -12.49 6.30
CA TRP A 77 -7.34 -12.45 5.02
C TRP A 77 -6.44 -13.66 4.75
N ASN A 78 -6.19 -14.48 5.77
CA ASN A 78 -5.43 -15.70 5.60
C ASN A 78 -6.18 -16.74 4.77
N GLU A 79 -5.45 -17.66 4.19
CA GLU A 79 -6.02 -18.79 3.46
C GLU A 79 -6.64 -19.79 4.43
N THR A 80 -7.56 -20.60 3.93
CA THR A 80 -8.14 -21.71 4.66
C THR A 80 -7.60 -23.02 4.09
N ASP A 81 -7.06 -23.88 4.93
CA ASP A 81 -6.56 -25.19 4.53
C ASP A 81 -7.72 -26.21 4.33
N GLU A 82 -7.36 -27.42 3.93
CA GLU A 82 -8.34 -28.48 3.69
C GLU A 82 -9.12 -28.88 4.95
N ASP A 83 -8.54 -28.65 6.13
CA ASP A 83 -9.18 -28.94 7.42
C ASP A 83 -10.04 -27.77 7.94
N GLY A 84 -10.10 -26.68 7.21
CA GLY A 84 -10.86 -25.48 7.59
C GLY A 84 -10.13 -24.52 8.52
N ASN A 85 -8.83 -24.73 8.78
CA ASN A 85 -8.02 -23.87 9.62
C ASN A 85 -7.46 -22.68 8.82
N LYS A 86 -7.33 -21.54 9.49
CA LYS A 86 -6.68 -20.38 8.89
C LYS A 86 -5.16 -20.55 8.92
N VAL A 87 -4.54 -20.37 7.78
CA VAL A 87 -3.09 -20.53 7.59
C VAL A 87 -2.52 -19.30 6.89
N PRO A 88 -1.25 -18.95 7.14
CA PRO A 88 -0.60 -17.83 6.44
C PRO A 88 -0.68 -17.97 4.92
N ARG A 89 -0.84 -16.84 4.23
CA ARG A 89 -0.91 -16.84 2.77
C ARG A 89 0.44 -17.14 2.15
N GLY A 90 0.45 -17.98 1.12
CA GLY A 90 1.61 -18.16 0.26
C GLY A 90 1.74 -17.01 -0.72
N ILE A 91 2.86 -16.29 -0.69
CA ILE A 91 3.11 -15.12 -1.52
C ILE A 91 4.48 -15.22 -2.17
N ILE A 92 4.55 -14.95 -3.46
CA ILE A 92 5.82 -14.84 -4.19
C ILE A 92 6.21 -13.37 -4.26
N CYS A 93 7.40 -13.05 -3.79
CA CYS A 93 7.88 -11.68 -3.74
C CYS A 93 9.29 -11.55 -4.32
N GLY A 94 9.47 -10.58 -5.21
CA GLY A 94 10.78 -10.27 -5.78
C GLY A 94 11.62 -9.30 -4.96
N ALA A 95 11.10 -8.77 -3.85
CA ALA A 95 11.82 -7.81 -3.03
C ALA A 95 12.98 -8.47 -2.28
N PRO A 96 14.20 -7.90 -2.34
CA PRO A 96 15.37 -8.49 -1.71
C PRO A 96 15.50 -8.16 -0.22
N ASN A 97 14.71 -7.25 0.28
CA ASN A 97 14.82 -6.67 1.63
C ASN A 97 13.88 -7.28 2.67
N MET A 98 13.23 -8.39 2.34
CA MET A 98 12.26 -9.02 3.22
C MET A 98 12.84 -10.27 3.89
N LYS A 99 12.60 -10.39 5.18
CA LYS A 99 13.10 -11.50 6.01
C LYS A 99 11.99 -12.05 6.90
N ALA A 100 12.11 -13.30 7.28
CA ALA A 100 11.24 -13.90 8.28
C ALA A 100 11.31 -13.11 9.61
N GLY A 101 10.16 -12.93 10.23
CA GLY A 101 10.03 -12.16 11.47
C GLY A 101 9.77 -10.68 11.30
N GLU A 102 9.72 -10.18 10.07
CA GLU A 102 9.42 -8.78 9.79
C GLU A 102 7.94 -8.56 9.49
N LYS A 103 7.49 -7.34 9.75
CA LYS A 103 6.17 -6.88 9.33
C LYS A 103 6.29 -6.17 7.99
N VAL A 104 5.37 -6.46 7.09
CA VAL A 104 5.36 -5.91 5.73
C VAL A 104 3.98 -5.43 5.36
N VAL A 105 3.93 -4.53 4.40
CA VAL A 105 2.67 -4.10 3.79
C VAL A 105 2.29 -5.11 2.71
N VAL A 106 1.08 -5.65 2.80
CA VAL A 106 0.56 -6.65 1.86
C VAL A 106 -0.62 -6.08 1.10
N THR A 107 -0.55 -6.12 -0.22
CA THR A 107 -1.68 -5.84 -1.09
C THR A 107 -2.36 -7.16 -1.44
N LEU A 108 -3.65 -7.22 -1.21
CA LEU A 108 -4.46 -8.42 -1.41
C LEU A 108 -5.19 -8.37 -2.75
N PRO A 109 -5.76 -9.49 -3.23
CA PRO A 109 -6.55 -9.49 -4.44
C PRO A 109 -7.64 -8.41 -4.40
N GLY A 110 -7.75 -7.64 -5.47
CA GLY A 110 -8.63 -6.46 -5.55
C GLY A 110 -7.92 -5.13 -5.29
N ALA A 111 -6.67 -5.15 -4.79
CA ALA A 111 -5.86 -3.95 -4.66
C ALA A 111 -5.26 -3.52 -6.00
N ALA A 112 -5.11 -2.23 -6.19
CA ALA A 112 -4.46 -1.66 -7.38
C ALA A 112 -3.22 -0.87 -6.97
N LEU A 113 -2.11 -1.14 -7.66
CA LEU A 113 -0.84 -0.45 -7.48
C LEU A 113 -0.52 0.37 -8.72
N PRO A 114 0.07 1.56 -8.60
CA PRO A 114 0.42 2.40 -9.75
C PRO A 114 1.32 1.69 -10.76
N LEU A 115 2.27 0.90 -10.29
CA LEU A 115 3.20 0.16 -11.14
C LEU A 115 2.51 -0.92 -11.96
N SER A 116 1.43 -1.47 -11.49
CA SER A 116 0.66 -2.47 -12.23
C SER A 116 0.04 -1.91 -13.49
N LEU A 117 -0.26 -0.62 -13.51
CA LEU A 117 -0.79 0.09 -14.67
C LEU A 117 0.28 0.37 -15.72
N ILE A 118 1.54 0.44 -15.32
CA ILE A 118 2.68 0.73 -16.19
C ILE A 118 3.20 -0.53 -16.88
N HIS A 119 3.09 -1.68 -16.24
CA HIS A 119 3.70 -2.93 -16.68
C HIS A 119 2.72 -3.92 -17.35
N ILE A 120 1.51 -3.52 -17.57
CA ILE A 120 0.52 -4.34 -18.25
C ILE A 120 0.77 -4.42 -19.76
#